data_c33629a8c4ebd64f04f287a1283654cc
#
_entry.id   c33629a8c4ebd64f04f287a1283654cc
#
_cell.length_a   1.000
_cell.length_b   1.000
_cell.length_c   1.000
_cell.angle_alpha   90.00
_cell.angle_beta   90.00
_cell.angle_gamma   90.00
#
_symmetry.space_group_name_H-M   'P 1'
#
loop_
_entity.id
_entity.type
_entity.pdbx_description
1 polymer ?
#
loop_
_entity_poly.entity_id
_entity_poly.type
_entity_poly.pdbx_seq_one_letter_code
_entity_poly.pdbx_strand_id
1 'polypeptide(L)'
;MAYEEGLVKAVGVSNYGKDALRACHKSLAERNIKLASNQIQFSLLYRYPLENGLLDTCKELDVKVLSYSPLALGFLTGKYSAANLPTGPRKKLGEKLFQSGNLSGLLEAMAIVSANHNGAPLSQVAINWCRAKGTIPIPGARTLKQARQNLEALDWNLSADEVRLLDEASAQVPAYIEADKSPFPKADINTGLVMFDS
;
A
#
# COMPACT_ATOMS: atom_id res chain seq x y z
N MET A 1 -17.46 -26.34 -2.61
CA MET A 1 -16.81 -25.03 -2.95
C MET A 1 -15.32 -25.29 -3.21
N ALA A 2 -14.63 -24.46 -4.02
CA ALA A 2 -13.23 -24.70 -4.42
C ALA A 2 -12.26 -25.02 -3.27
N TYR A 3 -12.47 -24.43 -2.09
CA TYR A 3 -11.70 -24.74 -0.88
C TYR A 3 -12.02 -26.15 -0.36
N GLU A 4 -13.29 -26.51 -0.24
CA GLU A 4 -13.74 -27.83 0.25
C GLU A 4 -13.37 -28.96 -0.73
N GLU A 5 -13.29 -28.65 -2.02
CA GLU A 5 -12.82 -29.56 -3.07
C GLU A 5 -11.28 -29.65 -3.16
N GLY A 6 -10.57 -28.91 -2.29
CA GLY A 6 -9.10 -28.90 -2.27
C GLY A 6 -8.43 -28.21 -3.47
N LEU A 7 -9.19 -27.49 -4.30
CA LEU A 7 -8.68 -26.78 -5.48
C LEU A 7 -7.90 -25.53 -5.10
N VAL A 8 -8.16 -24.93 -3.92
CA VAL A 8 -7.42 -23.80 -3.37
C VAL A 8 -7.05 -24.09 -1.92
N LYS A 9 -5.88 -23.57 -1.48
CA LYS A 9 -5.36 -23.78 -0.12
C LYS A 9 -5.68 -22.63 0.83
N ALA A 10 -6.04 -21.47 0.31
CA ALA A 10 -6.35 -20.29 1.09
C ALA A 10 -7.33 -19.39 0.34
N VAL A 11 -8.06 -18.57 1.09
CA VAL A 11 -9.00 -17.58 0.58
C VAL A 11 -8.52 -16.20 1.01
N GLY A 12 -8.54 -15.24 0.11
CA GLY A 12 -8.25 -13.84 0.38
C GLY A 12 -9.28 -12.93 -0.27
N VAL A 13 -9.31 -11.69 0.19
CA VAL A 13 -10.18 -10.63 -0.35
C VAL A 13 -9.34 -9.45 -0.82
N SER A 14 -9.96 -8.50 -1.52
CA SER A 14 -9.31 -7.27 -1.95
C SER A 14 -10.21 -6.07 -1.69
N ASN A 15 -9.61 -4.98 -1.16
CA ASN A 15 -10.26 -3.71 -0.87
C ASN A 15 -11.45 -3.78 0.12
N TYR A 16 -11.43 -4.77 1.02
CA TYR A 16 -12.42 -4.83 2.09
C TYR A 16 -12.07 -3.83 3.19
N GLY A 17 -13.04 -2.99 3.54
CA GLY A 17 -13.00 -2.15 4.73
C GLY A 17 -13.23 -2.96 6.00
N LYS A 18 -13.14 -2.33 7.18
CA LYS A 18 -13.19 -3.01 8.48
C LYS A 18 -14.42 -3.88 8.67
N ASP A 19 -15.61 -3.33 8.37
CA ASP A 19 -16.87 -4.03 8.64
C ASP A 19 -17.07 -5.20 7.68
N ALA A 20 -16.81 -5.00 6.38
CA ALA A 20 -16.86 -6.06 5.38
C ALA A 20 -15.83 -7.17 5.67
N LEU A 21 -14.62 -6.79 6.14
CA LEU A 21 -13.60 -7.75 6.52
C LEU A 21 -14.03 -8.61 7.71
N ARG A 22 -14.59 -7.99 8.77
CA ARG A 22 -15.12 -8.71 9.95
C ARG A 22 -16.27 -9.64 9.56
N ALA A 23 -17.21 -9.17 8.76
CA ALA A 23 -18.34 -9.98 8.29
C ALA A 23 -17.85 -11.18 7.46
N CYS A 24 -16.93 -10.97 6.52
CA CYS A 24 -16.35 -12.04 5.72
C CYS A 24 -15.56 -13.03 6.58
N HIS A 25 -14.72 -12.56 7.49
CA HIS A 25 -13.96 -13.40 8.41
C HIS A 25 -14.89 -14.29 9.24
N LYS A 26 -15.96 -13.74 9.82
CA LYS A 26 -16.95 -14.48 10.59
C LYS A 26 -17.62 -15.57 9.74
N SER A 27 -18.12 -15.21 8.56
CA SER A 27 -18.81 -16.16 7.66
C SER A 27 -17.91 -17.31 7.20
N LEU A 28 -16.63 -17.05 6.95
CA LEU A 28 -15.66 -18.10 6.61
C LEU A 28 -15.30 -18.98 7.80
N ALA A 29 -15.18 -18.38 9.01
CA ALA A 29 -14.87 -19.11 10.24
C ALA A 29 -15.99 -20.11 10.60
N GLU A 30 -17.26 -19.79 10.36
CA GLU A 30 -18.40 -20.69 10.53
C GLU A 30 -18.29 -21.97 9.67
N ARG A 31 -17.46 -21.92 8.62
CA ARG A 31 -17.16 -23.05 7.72
C ARG A 31 -15.77 -23.64 7.92
N ASN A 32 -15.07 -23.25 9.00
CA ASN A 32 -13.67 -23.60 9.26
C ASN A 32 -12.71 -23.19 8.12
N ILE A 33 -13.01 -22.11 7.42
CA ILE A 33 -12.15 -21.56 6.37
C ILE A 33 -11.46 -20.30 6.90
N LYS A 34 -10.12 -20.30 6.85
CA LYS A 34 -9.34 -19.12 7.26
C LYS A 34 -9.33 -18.07 6.15
N LEU A 35 -9.70 -16.83 6.51
CA LEU A 35 -9.42 -15.67 5.65
C LEU A 35 -7.93 -15.32 5.76
N ALA A 36 -7.16 -15.59 4.71
CA ALA A 36 -5.71 -15.50 4.75
C ALA A 36 -5.18 -14.07 4.52
N SER A 37 -5.83 -13.29 3.65
CA SER A 37 -5.31 -11.98 3.27
C SER A 37 -6.39 -10.99 2.86
N ASN A 38 -6.08 -9.70 3.00
CA ASN A 38 -6.78 -8.59 2.36
C ASN A 38 -5.77 -7.81 1.51
N GLN A 39 -5.97 -7.73 0.21
CA GLN A 39 -5.11 -6.96 -0.69
C GLN A 39 -5.68 -5.56 -0.82
N ILE A 40 -4.91 -4.53 -0.40
CA ILE A 40 -5.35 -3.14 -0.34
C ILE A 40 -4.30 -2.20 -0.92
N GLN A 41 -4.73 -1.00 -1.36
CA GLN A 41 -3.80 0.08 -1.67
C GLN A 41 -3.15 0.56 -0.39
N PHE A 42 -1.81 0.62 -0.37
CA PHE A 42 -1.08 1.15 0.77
C PHE A 42 0.34 1.60 0.38
N SER A 43 0.68 2.83 0.74
CA SER A 43 1.99 3.44 0.47
C SER A 43 2.16 4.70 1.31
N LEU A 44 3.35 5.31 1.31
CA LEU A 44 3.61 6.64 1.89
C LEU A 44 2.71 7.76 1.33
N LEU A 45 2.10 7.57 0.15
CA LEU A 45 1.14 8.53 -0.42
C LEU A 45 -0.33 8.11 -0.23
N TYR A 46 -0.60 6.92 0.29
CA TYR A 46 -1.96 6.44 0.57
C TYR A 46 -1.97 5.68 1.90
N ARG A 47 -2.19 6.41 2.98
CA ARG A 47 -2.12 5.91 4.36
C ARG A 47 -3.49 5.62 4.99
N TYR A 48 -4.57 5.83 4.23
CA TYR A 48 -5.93 5.68 4.76
C TYR A 48 -6.18 4.36 5.52
N PRO A 49 -5.66 3.19 5.09
CA PRO A 49 -5.80 1.95 5.85
C PRO A 49 -5.14 1.96 7.23
N LEU A 50 -4.09 2.76 7.42
CA LEU A 50 -3.47 2.98 8.73
C LEU A 50 -4.32 3.94 9.57
N GLU A 51 -4.75 5.04 8.99
CA GLU A 51 -5.47 6.13 9.68
C GLU A 51 -6.89 5.70 10.10
N ASN A 52 -7.56 4.86 9.34
CA ASN A 52 -8.90 4.36 9.65
C ASN A 52 -8.94 3.09 10.52
N GLY A 53 -7.78 2.55 10.92
CA GLY A 53 -7.67 1.36 11.76
C GLY A 53 -7.90 0.02 11.02
N LEU A 54 -7.86 -0.01 9.68
CA LEU A 54 -8.00 -1.26 8.92
C LEU A 54 -6.79 -2.19 9.14
N LEU A 55 -5.58 -1.65 9.26
CA LEU A 55 -4.38 -2.46 9.54
C LEU A 55 -4.50 -3.14 10.91
N ASP A 56 -5.00 -2.43 11.93
CA ASP A 56 -5.21 -3.00 13.27
C ASP A 56 -6.27 -4.10 13.23
N THR A 57 -7.36 -3.89 12.47
CA THR A 57 -8.39 -4.92 12.26
C THR A 57 -7.82 -6.16 11.57
N CYS A 58 -7.00 -6.00 10.55
CA CYS A 58 -6.34 -7.13 9.88
C CYS A 58 -5.44 -7.89 10.87
N LYS A 59 -4.67 -7.17 11.69
CA LYS A 59 -3.79 -7.77 12.72
C LYS A 59 -4.60 -8.53 13.77
N GLU A 60 -5.69 -7.94 14.28
CA GLU A 60 -6.59 -8.57 15.25
C GLU A 60 -7.16 -9.90 14.73
N LEU A 61 -7.55 -9.93 13.45
CA LEU A 61 -8.15 -11.10 12.80
C LEU A 61 -7.12 -12.09 12.24
N ASP A 62 -5.82 -11.87 12.41
CA ASP A 62 -4.71 -12.62 11.76
C ASP A 62 -4.87 -12.71 10.23
N VAL A 63 -5.36 -11.64 9.61
CA VAL A 63 -5.46 -11.49 8.16
C VAL A 63 -4.24 -10.74 7.64
N LYS A 64 -3.48 -11.35 6.71
CA LYS A 64 -2.29 -10.70 6.14
C LYS A 64 -2.69 -9.59 5.18
N VAL A 65 -2.01 -8.46 5.28
CA VAL A 65 -2.22 -7.33 4.36
C VAL A 65 -1.23 -7.42 3.20
N LEU A 66 -1.75 -7.54 1.98
CA LEU A 66 -0.97 -7.41 0.75
C LEU A 66 -1.11 -5.97 0.26
N SER A 67 -0.02 -5.19 0.31
CA SER A 67 -0.07 -3.78 -0.09
C SER A 67 0.28 -3.61 -1.56
N TYR A 68 -0.74 -3.33 -2.40
CA TYR A 68 -0.50 -2.99 -3.79
C TYR A 68 -0.20 -1.49 -3.96
N SER A 69 0.44 -1.16 -5.08
CA SER A 69 0.96 0.18 -5.39
C SER A 69 1.88 0.78 -4.31
N PRO A 70 2.80 0.01 -3.69
CA PRO A 70 3.66 0.51 -2.62
C PRO A 70 4.59 1.65 -3.09
N LEU A 71 4.83 1.76 -4.40
CA LEU A 71 5.62 2.83 -5.03
C LEU A 71 4.76 4.00 -5.53
N ALA A 72 3.46 4.03 -5.22
CA ALA A 72 2.51 5.06 -5.62
C ALA A 72 2.64 5.44 -7.12
N LEU A 73 2.44 4.45 -8.01
CA LEU A 73 2.55 4.62 -9.47
C LEU A 73 3.91 5.12 -9.96
N GLY A 74 4.96 4.98 -9.14
CA GLY A 74 6.32 5.40 -9.41
C GLY A 74 6.70 6.78 -8.86
N PHE A 75 5.79 7.50 -8.21
CA PHE A 75 6.09 8.81 -7.61
C PHE A 75 7.09 8.71 -6.45
N LEU A 76 7.14 7.59 -5.75
CA LEU A 76 8.08 7.34 -4.65
C LEU A 76 9.44 6.77 -5.09
N THR A 77 9.74 6.76 -6.39
CA THR A 77 11.03 6.25 -6.90
C THR A 77 12.07 7.33 -7.14
N GLY A 78 11.72 8.62 -6.97
CA GLY A 78 12.57 9.75 -7.33
C GLY A 78 12.68 10.01 -8.84
N LYS A 79 11.98 9.23 -9.69
CA LYS A 79 12.01 9.39 -11.13
C LYS A 79 11.36 10.69 -11.61
N TYR A 80 10.33 11.16 -10.90
CA TYR A 80 9.53 12.31 -11.26
C TYR A 80 9.84 13.50 -10.36
N SER A 81 9.70 14.69 -10.91
CA SER A 81 9.84 15.98 -10.23
C SER A 81 8.87 17.00 -10.83
N ALA A 82 8.79 18.20 -10.26
CA ALA A 82 8.02 19.30 -10.83
C ALA A 82 8.46 19.64 -12.28
N ALA A 83 9.77 19.50 -12.57
CA ALA A 83 10.34 19.73 -13.90
C ALA A 83 10.26 18.49 -14.83
N ASN A 84 10.00 17.31 -14.29
CA ASN A 84 9.95 16.04 -15.04
C ASN A 84 8.72 15.23 -14.64
N LEU A 85 7.56 15.66 -15.08
CA LEU A 85 6.28 15.00 -14.80
C LEU A 85 6.09 13.72 -15.66
N PRO A 86 5.31 12.75 -15.18
CA PRO A 86 4.92 11.61 -16.00
C PRO A 86 4.05 12.06 -17.18
N THR A 87 4.03 11.24 -18.22
CA THR A 87 3.13 11.44 -19.38
C THR A 87 1.82 10.66 -19.20
N GLY A 88 0.83 11.01 -20.03
CA GLY A 88 -0.46 10.32 -20.05
C GLY A 88 -1.33 10.56 -18.80
N PRO A 89 -2.19 9.60 -18.40
CA PRO A 89 -3.18 9.82 -17.32
C PRO A 89 -2.61 10.23 -15.97
N ARG A 90 -1.34 9.89 -15.70
CA ARG A 90 -0.66 10.23 -14.45
C ARG A 90 -0.15 11.69 -14.38
N LYS A 91 -0.17 12.42 -15.50
CA LYS A 91 0.33 13.81 -15.56
C LYS A 91 -0.42 14.72 -14.59
N LYS A 92 -1.75 14.72 -14.63
CA LYS A 92 -2.59 15.53 -13.73
C LYS A 92 -2.33 15.23 -12.25
N LEU A 93 -2.14 13.96 -11.91
CA LEU A 93 -1.80 13.56 -10.55
C LEU A 93 -0.42 14.10 -10.16
N GLY A 94 0.57 13.99 -11.04
CA GLY A 94 1.92 14.55 -10.82
C GLY A 94 1.89 16.05 -10.61
N GLU A 95 1.16 16.79 -11.44
CA GLU A 95 0.96 18.24 -11.28
C GLU A 95 0.40 18.56 -9.89
N LYS A 96 -0.68 17.88 -9.46
CA LYS A 96 -1.27 18.08 -8.14
C LYS A 96 -0.30 17.77 -7.00
N LEU A 97 0.44 16.67 -7.08
CA LEU A 97 1.36 16.24 -6.02
C LEU A 97 2.59 17.16 -5.89
N PHE A 98 3.12 17.67 -7.00
CA PHE A 98 4.29 18.56 -6.97
C PHE A 98 3.94 20.03 -6.73
N GLN A 99 2.72 20.48 -7.06
CA GLN A 99 2.30 21.87 -6.81
C GLN A 99 2.28 22.24 -5.33
N SER A 100 1.96 21.31 -4.44
CA SER A 100 1.91 21.55 -2.99
C SER A 100 3.31 21.68 -2.35
N GLY A 101 4.37 21.27 -3.06
CA GLY A 101 5.73 21.15 -2.51
C GLY A 101 5.91 19.98 -1.51
N ASN A 102 4.84 19.44 -0.97
CA ASN A 102 4.89 18.44 0.11
C ASN A 102 5.45 17.08 -0.34
N LEU A 103 5.23 16.70 -1.62
CA LEU A 103 5.88 15.51 -2.16
C LEU A 103 7.40 15.64 -2.22
N SER A 104 7.93 16.84 -2.49
CA SER A 104 9.37 17.11 -2.47
C SER A 104 9.96 16.86 -1.08
N GLY A 105 9.29 17.36 -0.02
CA GLY A 105 9.71 17.10 1.36
C GLY A 105 9.69 15.61 1.75
N LEU A 106 8.70 14.86 1.29
CA LEU A 106 8.69 13.41 1.49
C LEU A 106 9.85 12.73 0.74
N LEU A 107 10.13 13.11 -0.51
CA LEU A 107 11.23 12.55 -1.27
C LEU A 107 12.60 12.91 -0.66
N GLU A 108 12.74 14.09 -0.06
CA GLU A 108 13.93 14.49 0.70
C GLU A 108 14.11 13.64 1.95
N ALA A 109 13.04 13.41 2.73
CA ALA A 109 13.09 12.49 3.87
C ALA A 109 13.48 11.06 3.45
N MET A 110 12.93 10.57 2.33
CA MET A 110 13.32 9.28 1.75
C MET A 110 14.79 9.27 1.31
N ALA A 111 15.33 10.39 0.80
CA ALA A 111 16.74 10.50 0.40
C ALA A 111 17.69 10.49 1.62
N ILE A 112 17.29 11.08 2.76
CA ILE A 112 18.03 10.97 4.01
C ILE A 112 18.13 9.50 4.43
N VAL A 113 17.01 8.77 4.44
CA VAL A 113 17.00 7.34 4.75
C VAL A 113 17.86 6.54 3.77
N SER A 114 17.74 6.83 2.46
CA SER A 114 18.58 6.22 1.43
C SER A 114 20.08 6.37 1.73
N ALA A 115 20.50 7.58 2.12
CA ALA A 115 21.91 7.85 2.46
C ALA A 115 22.40 7.02 3.66
N ASN A 116 21.58 6.81 4.69
CA ASN A 116 21.88 5.97 5.82
C ASN A 116 22.07 4.47 5.44
N HIS A 117 21.49 4.07 4.31
CA HIS A 117 21.54 2.70 3.78
C HIS A 117 22.35 2.61 2.48
N ASN A 118 23.56 3.20 2.48
CA ASN A 118 24.52 3.15 1.36
C ASN A 118 23.96 3.64 0.01
N GLY A 119 23.03 4.60 0.02
CA GLY A 119 22.40 5.11 -1.19
C GLY A 119 21.36 4.13 -1.79
N ALA A 120 20.70 3.33 -0.97
CA ALA A 120 19.65 2.42 -1.41
C ALA A 120 18.58 3.15 -2.23
N PRO A 121 18.10 2.60 -3.36
CA PRO A 121 17.07 3.24 -4.16
C PRO A 121 15.82 3.63 -3.35
N LEU A 122 15.21 4.78 -3.65
CA LEU A 122 14.01 5.25 -2.93
C LEU A 122 12.85 4.24 -3.03
N SER A 123 12.81 3.40 -4.08
CA SER A 123 11.86 2.29 -4.16
C SER A 123 12.02 1.30 -3.01
N GLN A 124 13.25 1.01 -2.57
CA GLN A 124 13.51 0.14 -1.43
C GLN A 124 13.07 0.78 -0.10
N VAL A 125 13.27 2.10 0.05
CA VAL A 125 12.77 2.87 1.21
C VAL A 125 11.24 2.75 1.30
N ALA A 126 10.53 2.96 0.20
CA ALA A 126 9.07 2.85 0.16
C ALA A 126 8.58 1.41 0.45
N ILE A 127 9.25 0.39 -0.09
CA ILE A 127 8.94 -1.02 0.18
C ILE A 127 9.17 -1.32 1.66
N ASN A 128 10.31 -0.90 2.23
CA ASN A 128 10.63 -1.14 3.64
C ASN A 128 9.70 -0.40 4.60
N TRP A 129 9.20 0.78 4.24
CA TRP A 129 8.18 1.44 5.04
C TRP A 129 6.88 0.62 5.10
N CYS A 130 6.40 0.08 3.98
CA CYS A 130 5.25 -0.82 3.98
C CYS A 130 5.49 -2.07 4.85
N ARG A 131 6.70 -2.67 4.78
CA ARG A 131 7.10 -3.80 5.62
C ARG A 131 7.11 -3.43 7.10
N ALA A 132 7.65 -2.27 7.46
CA ALA A 132 7.68 -1.77 8.83
C ALA A 132 6.27 -1.55 9.41
N LYS A 133 5.27 -1.28 8.55
CA LYS A 133 3.84 -1.24 8.94
C LYS A 133 3.18 -2.63 9.00
N GLY A 134 3.94 -3.71 8.89
CA GLY A 134 3.44 -5.09 9.00
C GLY A 134 2.71 -5.60 7.76
N THR A 135 2.88 -4.95 6.60
CA THR A 135 2.26 -5.39 5.35
C THR A 135 3.25 -6.15 4.46
N ILE A 136 2.74 -6.87 3.49
CA ILE A 136 3.51 -7.55 2.44
C ILE A 136 3.37 -6.72 1.16
N PRO A 137 4.36 -5.89 0.81
CA PRO A 137 4.29 -5.08 -0.41
C PRO A 137 4.43 -5.93 -1.67
N ILE A 138 3.62 -5.62 -2.68
CA ILE A 138 3.65 -6.25 -4.00
C ILE A 138 4.01 -5.21 -5.09
N PRO A 139 5.29 -4.78 -5.15
CA PRO A 139 5.74 -3.79 -6.11
C PRO A 139 5.76 -4.36 -7.53
N GLY A 140 5.31 -3.55 -8.49
CA GLY A 140 5.45 -3.89 -9.90
C GLY A 140 6.91 -3.82 -10.37
N ALA A 141 7.29 -4.73 -11.30
CA ALA A 141 8.57 -4.69 -12.00
C ALA A 141 8.35 -4.99 -13.49
N ARG A 142 8.93 -4.15 -14.36
CA ARG A 142 8.88 -4.32 -15.81
C ARG A 142 10.18 -4.86 -16.39
N THR A 143 11.25 -4.82 -15.61
CA THR A 143 12.60 -5.29 -16.02
C THR A 143 13.21 -6.13 -14.92
N LEU A 144 14.15 -7.01 -15.30
CA LEU A 144 14.91 -7.81 -14.34
C LEU A 144 15.65 -6.93 -13.32
N LYS A 145 16.16 -5.78 -13.76
CA LYS A 145 16.82 -4.81 -12.87
C LYS A 145 15.85 -4.32 -11.78
N GLN A 146 14.62 -3.94 -12.15
CA GLN A 146 13.62 -3.51 -11.18
C GLN A 146 13.22 -4.63 -10.21
N ALA A 147 13.08 -5.87 -10.72
CA ALA A 147 12.75 -7.01 -9.88
C ALA A 147 13.85 -7.27 -8.83
N ARG A 148 15.12 -7.25 -9.25
CA ARG A 148 16.27 -7.38 -8.34
C ARG A 148 16.30 -6.25 -7.30
N GLN A 149 16.18 -4.99 -7.72
CA GLN A 149 16.14 -3.84 -6.82
C GLN A 149 15.00 -3.94 -5.78
N ASN A 150 13.82 -4.43 -6.19
CA ASN A 150 12.72 -4.64 -5.26
C ASN A 150 13.03 -5.74 -4.23
N LEU A 151 13.70 -6.82 -4.64
CA LEU A 151 14.09 -7.92 -3.75
C LEU A 151 15.19 -7.50 -2.77
N GLU A 152 16.16 -6.71 -3.20
CA GLU A 152 17.22 -6.16 -2.34
C GLU A 152 16.67 -5.31 -1.17
N ALA A 153 15.43 -4.84 -1.24
CA ALA A 153 14.77 -4.23 -0.09
C ALA A 153 14.63 -5.19 1.11
N LEU A 154 14.75 -6.50 0.92
CA LEU A 154 14.68 -7.50 1.98
C LEU A 154 15.98 -7.61 2.78
N ASP A 155 17.09 -7.08 2.26
CA ASP A 155 18.41 -7.22 2.87
C ASP A 155 18.63 -6.27 4.07
N TRP A 156 17.70 -5.30 4.26
CA TRP A 156 17.80 -4.32 5.32
C TRP A 156 16.42 -3.90 5.85
N ASN A 157 16.38 -3.20 6.98
CA ASN A 157 15.15 -2.72 7.60
C ASN A 157 15.31 -1.27 8.03
N LEU A 158 14.22 -0.53 8.10
CA LEU A 158 14.16 0.80 8.69
C LEU A 158 14.30 0.72 10.21
N SER A 159 15.03 1.65 10.80
CA SER A 159 14.99 1.92 12.24
C SER A 159 13.66 2.58 12.64
N ALA A 160 13.35 2.58 13.93
CA ALA A 160 12.15 3.26 14.45
C ALA A 160 12.15 4.77 14.15
N ASP A 161 13.33 5.40 14.19
CA ASP A 161 13.49 6.83 13.91
C ASP A 161 13.27 7.14 12.42
N GLU A 162 13.75 6.28 11.53
CA GLU A 162 13.51 6.42 10.09
C GLU A 162 12.05 6.20 9.74
N VAL A 163 11.38 5.25 10.38
CA VAL A 163 9.92 5.06 10.21
C VAL A 163 9.19 6.30 10.66
N ARG A 164 9.54 6.90 11.80
CA ARG A 164 8.93 8.14 12.31
C ARG A 164 9.17 9.31 11.35
N LEU A 165 10.40 9.51 10.88
CA LEU A 165 10.74 10.55 9.90
C LEU A 165 9.87 10.43 8.63
N LEU A 166 9.72 9.22 8.11
CA LEU A 166 8.90 8.95 6.92
C LEU A 166 7.40 9.16 7.20
N ASP A 167 6.92 8.79 8.38
CA ASP A 167 5.52 9.00 8.79
C ASP A 167 5.20 10.50 8.86
N GLU A 168 6.05 11.29 9.51
CA GLU A 168 5.91 12.74 9.64
C GLU A 168 5.95 13.44 8.27
N ALA A 169 6.91 13.12 7.42
CA ALA A 169 7.01 13.67 6.08
C ALA A 169 5.81 13.27 5.20
N SER A 170 5.39 12.03 5.29
CA SER A 170 4.23 11.50 4.56
C SER A 170 2.93 12.17 5.01
N ALA A 171 2.77 12.50 6.30
CA ALA A 171 1.59 13.16 6.84
C ALA A 171 1.41 14.59 6.28
N GLN A 172 2.47 15.24 5.81
CA GLN A 172 2.40 16.57 5.18
C GLN A 172 1.89 16.51 3.72
N VAL A 173 1.91 15.33 3.09
CA VAL A 173 1.42 15.19 1.72
C VAL A 173 -0.10 15.04 1.73
N PRO A 174 -0.85 15.97 1.09
CA PRO A 174 -2.31 15.85 1.01
C PRO A 174 -2.72 14.53 0.36
N ALA A 175 -3.80 13.96 0.86
CA ALA A 175 -4.38 12.77 0.24
C ALA A 175 -4.72 13.05 -1.23
N TYR A 176 -4.18 12.26 -2.14
CA TYR A 176 -4.44 12.41 -3.58
C TYR A 176 -5.69 11.65 -4.04
N ILE A 177 -6.15 10.74 -3.22
CA ILE A 177 -7.44 10.05 -3.35
C ILE A 177 -8.22 10.37 -2.08
N GLU A 178 -9.40 10.95 -2.21
CA GLU A 178 -10.32 11.15 -1.10
C GLU A 178 -10.80 9.77 -0.60
N ALA A 179 -10.92 9.62 0.70
CA ALA A 179 -11.22 8.34 1.33
C ALA A 179 -12.57 7.72 0.87
N ASP A 180 -13.52 8.60 0.52
CA ASP A 180 -14.85 8.24 0.00
C ASP A 180 -14.88 8.03 -1.52
N LYS A 181 -13.84 8.48 -2.22
CA LYS A 181 -13.67 8.35 -3.68
C LYS A 181 -12.57 7.36 -4.06
N SER A 182 -12.34 6.35 -3.21
CA SER A 182 -11.46 5.26 -3.61
C SER A 182 -11.90 4.72 -4.97
N PRO A 183 -11.00 4.52 -5.95
CA PRO A 183 -11.35 3.93 -7.23
C PRO A 183 -11.78 2.46 -7.11
N PHE A 184 -11.84 1.96 -5.87
CA PHE A 184 -12.22 0.59 -5.57
C PHE A 184 -13.57 0.57 -4.87
N PRO A 185 -14.43 -0.37 -5.28
CA PRO A 185 -15.80 -0.45 -4.83
C PRO A 185 -15.88 -0.69 -3.32
N LYS A 186 -16.85 -0.05 -2.67
CA LYS A 186 -17.23 -0.37 -1.30
C LYS A 186 -17.95 -1.72 -1.34
N ALA A 187 -17.53 -2.68 -0.54
CA ALA A 187 -18.29 -3.90 -0.37
C ALA A 187 -19.61 -3.57 0.35
N ASP A 188 -20.72 -4.00 -0.21
CA ASP A 188 -21.99 -3.99 0.50
C ASP A 188 -21.93 -5.04 1.61
N ILE A 189 -22.05 -4.59 2.87
CA ILE A 189 -22.01 -5.44 4.06
C ILE A 189 -23.13 -6.47 4.04
N ASN A 190 -24.29 -6.13 3.48
CA ASN A 190 -25.48 -6.98 3.51
C ASN A 190 -25.46 -8.07 2.46
N THR A 191 -24.86 -7.81 1.30
CA THR A 191 -24.85 -8.75 0.16
C THR A 191 -23.50 -9.40 -0.07
N GLY A 192 -22.42 -8.89 0.54
CA GLY A 192 -21.05 -9.32 0.26
C GLY A 192 -20.61 -9.03 -1.18
N LEU A 193 -21.44 -8.33 -1.96
CA LEU A 193 -21.13 -7.93 -3.31
C LEU A 193 -20.32 -6.65 -3.29
N VAL A 194 -19.26 -6.66 -4.09
CA VAL A 194 -18.46 -5.47 -4.37
C VAL A 194 -19.25 -4.62 -5.36
N MET A 195 -19.75 -3.47 -4.93
CA MET A 195 -20.43 -2.53 -5.81
C MET A 195 -19.38 -1.70 -6.55
N PHE A 196 -19.39 -1.79 -7.87
CA PHE A 196 -18.67 -0.88 -8.74
C PHE A 196 -19.57 0.33 -8.96
N ASP A 197 -19.15 1.52 -8.53
CA ASP A 197 -19.82 2.74 -8.91
C ASP A 197 -19.76 2.85 -10.45
N SER A 198 -20.92 2.87 -11.08
CA SER A 198 -21.12 3.02 -12.53
C SER A 198 -20.77 4.43 -13.01
#